data_69177f5a6da1844d46a98e7d46e2001b
#
_entry.id   69177f5a6da1844d46a98e7d46e2001b
#
_cell.length_a   1.000
_cell.length_b   1.000
_cell.length_c   1.000
_cell.angle_alpha   90.00
_cell.angle_beta   90.00
_cell.angle_gamma   90.00
#
_symmetry.space_group_name_H-M   'P 1'
#
loop_
_entity.id
_entity.type
_entity.pdbx_description
1 polymer ?
#
loop_
_entity_poly.entity_id
_entity_poly.type
_entity_poly.pdbx_seq_one_letter_code
_entity_poly.pdbx_strand_id
1 'polypeptide(L)'
;KEDVVFLSFDLFDKTGKKFYPDERYPIFEEFNITQVRRWGPLSLLDVDKIKEIILELDRDGREGIVIKPVANGKSIKYVTLSSCLRDIQATTDLITELPAGFYMQRILRALFFCHEFGISLDNNYLLEFAKALYLTPQKVIKEVAEGGSVKESFQIKVRNKNTITELMDHLKRSGVNTKILSIEKINNYYSTKFHRIYTEGTKEIRQRLMGHGFFD
;
A
#
# COMPACT_ATOMS: atom_id res chain seq x y z
N LYS A 1 -2.71 19.17 -3.49
CA LYS A 1 -1.36 19.64 -3.88
C LYS A 1 -0.96 18.89 -5.13
N GLU A 2 -0.52 19.61 -6.16
CA GLU A 2 -0.19 19.04 -7.48
C GLU A 2 1.30 18.67 -7.62
N ASP A 3 2.11 18.84 -6.59
CA ASP A 3 3.55 18.64 -6.68
C ASP A 3 4.01 17.35 -5.98
N VAL A 4 5.08 16.78 -6.52
CA VAL A 4 5.76 15.61 -5.92
C VAL A 4 6.61 16.13 -4.76
N VAL A 5 6.35 15.59 -3.57
CA VAL A 5 7.11 15.92 -2.36
C VAL A 5 8.00 14.72 -2.01
N PHE A 6 9.29 14.99 -1.88
CA PHE A 6 10.22 14.01 -1.33
C PHE A 6 10.20 14.11 0.20
N LEU A 7 9.91 12.99 0.86
CA LEU A 7 9.92 12.87 2.32
C LEU A 7 10.90 11.77 2.72
N SER A 8 11.98 12.14 3.37
CA SER A 8 12.96 11.19 3.89
C SER A 8 12.51 10.58 5.22
N PHE A 9 12.84 9.32 5.46
CA PHE A 9 12.59 8.66 6.74
C PHE A 9 13.73 7.74 7.20
N ASP A 10 14.62 7.35 6.29
CA ASP A 10 15.84 6.60 6.56
C ASP A 10 17.01 7.14 5.73
N LEU A 11 18.24 6.91 6.21
CA LEU A 11 19.47 7.24 5.55
C LEU A 11 20.39 6.02 5.58
N PHE A 12 21.02 5.73 4.46
CA PHE A 12 22.00 4.67 4.32
C PHE A 12 23.25 5.23 3.65
N ASP A 13 24.41 4.74 4.03
CA ASP A 13 25.65 5.04 3.31
C ASP A 13 25.76 4.19 2.02
N LYS A 14 26.82 4.43 1.25
CA LYS A 14 27.10 3.68 0.00
C LYS A 14 27.34 2.19 0.19
N THR A 15 27.58 1.74 1.42
CA THR A 15 27.76 0.32 1.76
C THR A 15 26.46 -0.35 2.21
N GLY A 16 25.38 0.41 2.34
CA GLY A 16 24.08 -0.05 2.84
C GLY A 16 23.97 -0.02 4.38
N LYS A 17 24.95 0.54 5.08
CA LYS A 17 24.87 0.74 6.53
C LYS A 17 23.85 1.84 6.84
N LYS A 18 22.88 1.49 7.70
CA LYS A 18 21.84 2.41 8.16
C LYS A 18 22.34 3.39 9.22
N PHE A 19 21.99 4.67 9.05
CA PHE A 19 22.16 5.68 10.08
C PHE A 19 20.98 5.65 11.06
N TYR A 20 21.29 5.70 12.35
CA TYR A 20 20.27 5.79 13.40
C TYR A 20 19.71 7.22 13.54
N PRO A 21 18.58 7.42 14.24
CA PRO A 21 17.96 8.73 14.36
C PRO A 21 18.93 9.86 14.77
N ASP A 22 19.77 9.63 15.79
CA ASP A 22 20.71 10.65 16.29
C ASP A 22 21.80 11.04 15.27
N GLU A 23 22.15 10.10 14.37
CA GLU A 23 23.14 10.34 13.33
C GLU A 23 22.53 11.05 12.11
N ARG A 24 21.32 10.61 11.68
CA ARG A 24 20.74 11.08 10.41
C ARG A 24 19.99 12.40 10.52
N TYR A 25 19.39 12.72 11.68
CA TYR A 25 18.62 13.95 11.82
C TYR A 25 19.48 15.22 11.65
N PRO A 26 20.68 15.31 12.23
CA PRO A 26 21.59 16.42 11.93
C PRO A 26 21.91 16.56 10.45
N ILE A 27 22.13 15.43 9.75
CA ILE A 27 22.40 15.43 8.31
C ILE A 27 21.20 15.97 7.52
N PHE A 28 19.99 15.53 7.84
CA PHE A 28 18.79 16.02 7.17
C PHE A 28 18.54 17.50 7.41
N GLU A 29 18.86 18.01 8.59
CA GLU A 29 18.74 19.43 8.94
C GLU A 29 19.81 20.25 8.21
N GLU A 30 21.07 19.83 8.20
CA GLU A 30 22.18 20.47 7.48
C GLU A 30 21.88 20.64 5.99
N PHE A 31 21.35 19.58 5.34
CA PHE A 31 21.04 19.59 3.90
C PHE A 31 19.61 20.04 3.59
N ASN A 32 18.85 20.53 4.56
CA ASN A 32 17.45 20.97 4.42
C ASN A 32 16.57 19.91 3.72
N ILE A 33 16.75 18.65 4.08
CA ILE A 33 15.97 17.53 3.52
C ILE A 33 14.66 17.38 4.29
N THR A 34 13.53 17.49 3.59
CA THR A 34 12.20 17.34 4.19
C THR A 34 12.03 15.93 4.72
N GLN A 35 11.54 15.83 5.96
CA GLN A 35 11.37 14.57 6.67
C GLN A 35 9.89 14.22 6.86
N VAL A 36 9.61 12.92 7.03
CA VAL A 36 8.30 12.49 7.55
C VAL A 36 8.10 13.03 8.96
N ARG A 37 6.82 13.25 9.35
CA ARG A 37 6.48 13.65 10.72
C ARG A 37 7.10 12.66 11.71
N ARG A 38 7.69 13.19 12.76
CA ARG A 38 8.32 12.41 13.85
C ARG A 38 7.74 12.80 15.20
N TRP A 39 7.77 11.85 16.11
CA TRP A 39 7.44 12.02 17.52
C TRP A 39 8.61 11.51 18.36
N GLY A 40 8.90 12.16 19.45
CA GLY A 40 9.94 11.73 20.37
C GLY A 40 11.26 12.44 20.23
N PRO A 41 12.30 11.94 20.93
CA PRO A 41 12.37 10.57 21.50
C PRO A 41 11.33 10.31 22.59
N LEU A 42 10.82 9.08 22.64
CA LEU A 42 9.87 8.60 23.63
C LEU A 42 10.52 7.45 24.42
N SER A 43 10.20 7.35 25.71
CA SER A 43 10.55 6.18 26.51
C SER A 43 9.64 4.99 26.14
N LEU A 44 10.14 3.78 26.31
CA LEU A 44 9.29 2.58 26.23
C LEU A 44 8.23 2.53 27.35
N LEU A 45 8.36 3.37 28.38
CA LEU A 45 7.36 3.53 29.43
C LEU A 45 6.22 4.46 29.02
N ASP A 46 6.37 5.25 27.95
CA ASP A 46 5.36 6.19 27.42
C ASP A 46 4.33 5.47 26.56
N VAL A 47 3.90 4.27 26.97
CA VAL A 47 2.99 3.41 26.16
C VAL A 47 1.69 4.13 25.83
N ASP A 48 1.10 4.84 26.79
CA ASP A 48 -0.18 5.56 26.58
C ASP A 48 -0.03 6.64 25.53
N LYS A 49 1.07 7.39 25.54
CA LYS A 49 1.35 8.40 24.53
C LYS A 49 1.59 7.79 23.14
N ILE A 50 2.23 6.63 23.07
CA ILE A 50 2.40 5.89 21.80
C ILE A 50 1.01 5.44 21.28
N LYS A 51 0.15 4.95 22.16
CA LYS A 51 -1.22 4.58 21.81
C LYS A 51 -2.04 5.76 21.30
N GLU A 52 -1.96 6.92 21.96
CA GLU A 52 -2.62 8.15 21.50
C GLU A 52 -2.19 8.55 20.09
N ILE A 53 -0.88 8.51 19.80
CA ILE A 53 -0.34 8.78 18.46
C ILE A 53 -0.90 7.80 17.43
N ILE A 54 -0.98 6.51 17.76
CA ILE A 54 -1.51 5.49 16.84
C ILE A 54 -3.00 5.74 16.56
N LEU A 55 -3.80 6.08 17.58
CA LEU A 55 -5.22 6.41 17.41
C LEU A 55 -5.41 7.70 16.60
N GLU A 56 -4.56 8.72 16.78
CA GLU A 56 -4.55 9.92 15.94
C GLU A 56 -4.31 9.55 14.47
N LEU A 57 -3.28 8.74 14.21
CA LEU A 57 -2.94 8.29 12.86
C LEU A 57 -4.06 7.46 12.22
N ASP A 58 -4.74 6.64 13.00
CA ASP A 58 -5.88 5.85 12.51
C ASP A 58 -7.04 6.76 12.10
N ARG A 59 -7.41 7.73 12.94
CA ARG A 59 -8.44 8.75 12.64
C ARG A 59 -8.10 9.57 11.40
N ASP A 60 -6.83 9.92 11.23
CA ASP A 60 -6.33 10.64 10.04
C ASP A 60 -6.21 9.75 8.79
N GLY A 61 -6.58 8.49 8.89
CA GLY A 61 -6.46 7.51 7.82
C GLY A 61 -5.00 7.29 7.39
N ARG A 62 -4.03 7.37 8.27
CA ARG A 62 -2.63 7.06 7.98
C ARG A 62 -2.36 5.56 8.10
N GLU A 63 -1.31 5.10 7.41
CA GLU A 63 -0.95 3.68 7.40
C GLU A 63 -0.55 3.16 8.78
N GLY A 64 0.15 3.98 9.56
CA GLY A 64 0.65 3.63 10.87
C GLY A 64 1.95 4.34 11.23
N ILE A 65 2.70 3.74 12.13
CA ILE A 65 3.95 4.29 12.66
C ILE A 65 5.08 3.27 12.55
N VAL A 66 6.31 3.78 12.35
CA VAL A 66 7.53 2.99 12.51
C VAL A 66 8.28 3.47 13.75
N ILE A 67 8.34 2.61 14.75
CA ILE A 67 9.08 2.83 15.99
C ILE A 67 10.52 2.39 15.74
N LYS A 68 11.45 3.31 15.88
CA LYS A 68 12.89 3.08 15.62
C LYS A 68 13.68 3.32 16.89
N PRO A 69 14.60 2.43 17.23
CA PRO A 69 15.51 2.67 18.35
C PRO A 69 16.42 3.87 18.04
N VAL A 70 16.80 4.62 19.08
CA VAL A 70 17.62 5.83 18.94
C VAL A 70 19.02 5.48 18.43
N ALA A 71 19.66 4.46 19.01
CA ALA A 71 21.05 4.11 18.71
C ALA A 71 21.20 2.76 17.98
N ASN A 72 20.66 1.67 18.50
CA ASN A 72 20.79 0.34 17.90
C ASN A 72 19.54 -0.50 18.16
N GLY A 73 19.37 -1.57 17.39
CA GLY A 73 18.23 -2.49 17.53
C GLY A 73 17.33 -2.54 16.30
N LYS A 74 16.23 -3.27 16.44
CA LYS A 74 15.27 -3.50 15.34
C LYS A 74 14.15 -2.48 15.38
N SER A 75 13.76 -2.00 14.20
CA SER A 75 12.57 -1.16 14.04
C SER A 75 11.30 -2.03 14.06
N ILE A 76 10.24 -1.48 14.63
CA ILE A 76 8.91 -2.11 14.69
C ILE A 76 7.95 -1.26 13.89
N LYS A 77 7.18 -1.88 13.00
CA LYS A 77 6.08 -1.22 12.27
C LYS A 77 4.76 -1.58 12.96
N TYR A 78 3.98 -0.58 13.28
CA TYR A 78 2.62 -0.73 13.78
C TYR A 78 1.64 -0.15 12.75
N VAL A 79 0.66 -0.95 12.34
CA VAL A 79 -0.31 -0.63 11.27
C VAL A 79 -1.68 -0.32 11.88
N THR A 80 -2.34 0.72 11.41
CA THR A 80 -3.65 1.17 11.89
C THR A 80 -4.79 0.30 11.39
N LEU A 81 -5.94 0.39 12.07
CA LEU A 81 -7.17 -0.31 11.70
C LEU A 81 -7.67 0.12 10.31
N SER A 82 -7.71 1.43 10.06
CA SER A 82 -8.12 2.01 8.79
C SER A 82 -7.23 1.58 7.63
N SER A 83 -5.94 1.34 7.86
CA SER A 83 -5.02 0.81 6.86
C SER A 83 -5.30 -0.64 6.49
N CYS A 84 -5.71 -1.48 7.46
CA CYS A 84 -6.08 -2.86 7.18
C CYS A 84 -7.25 -2.95 6.21
N LEU A 85 -8.27 -2.12 6.39
CA LEU A 85 -9.43 -2.05 5.48
C LEU A 85 -9.02 -1.55 4.09
N ARG A 86 -8.21 -0.49 4.01
CA ARG A 86 -7.74 0.05 2.71
C ARG A 86 -6.89 -0.94 1.94
N ASP A 87 -6.02 -1.69 2.61
CA ASP A 87 -5.23 -2.74 1.96
C ASP A 87 -6.15 -3.77 1.29
N ILE A 88 -7.23 -4.17 1.98
CA ILE A 88 -8.20 -5.11 1.44
C ILE A 88 -8.96 -4.48 0.28
N GLN A 89 -9.49 -3.26 0.43
CA GLN A 89 -10.20 -2.55 -0.63
C GLN A 89 -9.35 -2.36 -1.90
N ALA A 90 -8.05 -2.10 -1.73
CA ALA A 90 -7.12 -1.87 -2.84
C ALA A 90 -6.68 -3.15 -3.56
N THR A 91 -6.88 -4.34 -2.96
CA THR A 91 -6.29 -5.58 -3.46
C THR A 91 -7.28 -6.68 -3.81
N THR A 92 -8.56 -6.50 -3.52
CA THR A 92 -9.57 -7.54 -3.79
C THR A 92 -9.87 -7.76 -5.26
N ASP A 93 -9.48 -6.82 -6.14
CA ASP A 93 -9.43 -7.05 -7.59
C ASP A 93 -8.43 -8.16 -7.97
N LEU A 94 -7.45 -8.44 -7.10
CA LEU A 94 -6.35 -9.37 -7.28
C LEU A 94 -6.50 -10.62 -6.41
N ILE A 95 -7.73 -11.03 -6.09
CA ILE A 95 -7.99 -12.11 -5.13
C ILE A 95 -7.32 -13.44 -5.52
N THR A 96 -7.13 -13.69 -6.81
CA THR A 96 -6.45 -14.89 -7.34
C THR A 96 -4.92 -14.75 -7.38
N GLU A 97 -4.40 -13.55 -7.25
CA GLU A 97 -2.96 -13.26 -7.35
C GLU A 97 -2.25 -13.20 -5.99
N LEU A 98 -3.02 -13.02 -4.92
CA LEU A 98 -2.47 -12.85 -3.58
C LEU A 98 -2.54 -14.15 -2.79
N PRO A 99 -1.53 -14.42 -1.93
CA PRO A 99 -1.57 -15.59 -1.05
C PRO A 99 -2.82 -15.55 -0.15
N ALA A 100 -3.44 -16.70 0.09
CA ALA A 100 -4.62 -16.81 0.96
C ALA A 100 -4.41 -16.18 2.35
N GLY A 101 -3.20 -16.26 2.90
CA GLY A 101 -2.83 -15.62 4.17
C GLY A 101 -2.82 -14.10 4.15
N PHE A 102 -2.81 -13.45 2.97
CA PHE A 102 -2.77 -11.99 2.86
C PHE A 102 -3.98 -11.34 3.55
N TYR A 103 -5.18 -11.77 3.20
CA TYR A 103 -6.43 -11.24 3.77
C TYR A 103 -6.58 -11.63 5.24
N MET A 104 -6.27 -12.88 5.58
CA MET A 104 -6.31 -13.34 6.97
C MET A 104 -5.41 -12.51 7.89
N GLN A 105 -4.21 -12.14 7.44
CA GLN A 105 -3.32 -11.29 8.22
C GLN A 105 -3.91 -9.89 8.49
N ARG A 106 -4.64 -9.29 7.54
CA ARG A 106 -5.31 -7.99 7.73
C ARG A 106 -6.47 -8.09 8.71
N ILE A 107 -7.23 -9.17 8.61
CA ILE A 107 -8.31 -9.47 9.57
C ILE A 107 -7.74 -9.60 10.98
N LEU A 108 -6.71 -10.43 11.16
CA LEU A 108 -6.09 -10.62 12.47
C LEU A 108 -5.50 -9.33 13.04
N ARG A 109 -4.80 -8.52 12.21
CA ARG A 109 -4.29 -7.21 12.64
C ARG A 109 -5.40 -6.28 13.12
N ALA A 110 -6.52 -6.21 12.39
CA ALA A 110 -7.67 -5.41 12.79
C ALA A 110 -8.24 -5.87 14.13
N LEU A 111 -8.39 -7.18 14.35
CA LEU A 111 -8.89 -7.75 15.59
C LEU A 111 -7.93 -7.51 16.76
N PHE A 112 -6.62 -7.68 16.56
CA PHE A 112 -5.63 -7.36 17.59
C PHE A 112 -5.60 -5.88 17.93
N PHE A 113 -5.72 -5.00 16.91
CA PHE A 113 -5.83 -3.56 17.13
C PHE A 113 -7.05 -3.25 18.04
N CYS A 114 -8.21 -3.79 17.70
CA CYS A 114 -9.43 -3.60 18.50
C CYS A 114 -9.25 -4.08 19.95
N HIS A 115 -8.66 -5.25 20.14
CA HIS A 115 -8.37 -5.78 21.46
C HIS A 115 -7.41 -4.90 22.27
N GLU A 116 -6.30 -4.48 21.65
CA GLU A 116 -5.26 -3.68 22.30
C GLU A 116 -5.74 -2.28 22.71
N PHE A 117 -6.60 -1.68 21.90
CA PHE A 117 -7.14 -0.34 22.15
C PHE A 117 -8.50 -0.34 22.85
N GLY A 118 -9.08 -1.51 23.16
CA GLY A 118 -10.38 -1.61 23.80
C GLY A 118 -11.52 -1.04 22.97
N ILE A 119 -11.44 -1.12 21.62
CA ILE A 119 -12.45 -0.62 20.69
C ILE A 119 -13.13 -1.77 19.96
N SER A 120 -14.34 -1.52 19.46
CA SER A 120 -15.08 -2.47 18.62
C SER A 120 -15.10 -2.02 17.17
N LEU A 121 -15.12 -2.97 16.23
CA LEU A 121 -15.39 -2.67 14.84
C LEU A 121 -16.81 -2.14 14.71
N ASP A 122 -16.97 -0.96 14.14
CA ASP A 122 -18.27 -0.40 13.86
C ASP A 122 -18.95 -1.05 12.64
N ASN A 123 -20.26 -0.86 12.52
CA ASN A 123 -21.03 -1.43 11.43
C ASN A 123 -20.59 -0.93 10.04
N ASN A 124 -20.08 0.30 9.95
CA ASN A 124 -19.61 0.85 8.69
C ASN A 124 -18.31 0.16 8.27
N TYR A 125 -17.38 -0.06 9.20
CA TYR A 125 -16.15 -0.82 8.92
C TYR A 125 -16.48 -2.24 8.42
N LEU A 126 -17.38 -2.94 9.13
CA LEU A 126 -17.80 -4.29 8.76
C LEU A 126 -18.49 -4.34 7.39
N LEU A 127 -19.32 -3.34 7.09
CA LEU A 127 -20.00 -3.22 5.80
C LEU A 127 -19.01 -2.97 4.66
N GLU A 128 -18.10 -2.03 4.83
CA GLU A 128 -17.06 -1.72 3.81
C GLU A 128 -16.11 -2.91 3.60
N PHE A 129 -15.77 -3.60 4.67
CA PHE A 129 -15.00 -4.83 4.61
C PHE A 129 -15.71 -5.94 3.81
N ALA A 130 -17.00 -6.19 4.11
CA ALA A 130 -17.81 -7.16 3.39
C ALA A 130 -17.97 -6.79 1.91
N LYS A 131 -18.24 -5.52 1.60
CA LYS A 131 -18.29 -5.03 0.20
C LYS A 131 -16.97 -5.31 -0.52
N ALA A 132 -15.84 -4.99 0.09
CA ALA A 132 -14.54 -5.22 -0.52
C ALA A 132 -14.31 -6.71 -0.84
N LEU A 133 -14.60 -7.60 0.09
CA LEU A 133 -14.36 -9.04 -0.08
C LEU A 133 -15.33 -9.75 -1.03
N TYR A 134 -16.53 -9.24 -1.22
CA TYR A 134 -17.54 -9.92 -2.02
C TYR A 134 -17.88 -9.18 -3.32
N LEU A 135 -18.16 -7.87 -3.28
CA LEU A 135 -18.63 -7.16 -4.45
C LEU A 135 -17.51 -6.91 -5.46
N THR A 136 -16.30 -6.65 -5.00
CA THR A 136 -15.17 -6.41 -5.89
C THR A 136 -14.77 -7.67 -6.66
N PRO A 137 -14.52 -8.83 -6.00
CA PRO A 137 -14.26 -10.08 -6.72
C PRO A 137 -15.41 -10.50 -7.64
N GLN A 138 -16.66 -10.33 -7.22
CA GLN A 138 -17.83 -10.61 -8.08
C GLN A 138 -17.78 -9.81 -9.37
N LYS A 139 -17.44 -8.52 -9.28
CA LYS A 139 -17.28 -7.65 -10.45
C LYS A 139 -16.15 -8.12 -11.37
N VAL A 140 -15.01 -8.52 -10.80
CA VAL A 140 -13.87 -9.05 -11.55
C VAL A 140 -14.23 -10.33 -12.29
N ILE A 141 -14.90 -11.28 -11.60
CA ILE A 141 -15.38 -12.54 -12.21
C ILE A 141 -16.32 -12.24 -13.39
N LYS A 142 -17.27 -11.31 -13.21
CA LYS A 142 -18.18 -10.90 -14.27
C LYS A 142 -17.42 -10.28 -15.46
N GLU A 143 -16.47 -9.38 -15.19
CA GLU A 143 -15.64 -8.76 -16.23
C GLU A 143 -14.85 -9.79 -17.03
N VAL A 144 -14.27 -10.80 -16.35
CA VAL A 144 -13.54 -11.90 -17.01
C VAL A 144 -14.47 -12.78 -17.82
N ALA A 145 -15.70 -13.05 -17.34
CA ALA A 145 -16.72 -13.81 -18.07
C ALA A 145 -17.13 -13.09 -19.37
N GLU A 146 -17.14 -11.77 -19.38
CA GLU A 146 -17.44 -10.92 -20.54
C GLU A 146 -16.20 -10.70 -21.47
N GLY A 147 -15.12 -11.42 -21.26
CA GLY A 147 -13.91 -11.37 -22.10
C GLY A 147 -12.82 -10.41 -21.59
N GLY A 148 -13.05 -9.75 -20.47
CA GLY A 148 -12.07 -8.88 -19.80
C GLY A 148 -10.92 -9.65 -19.12
N SER A 149 -10.18 -8.97 -18.27
CA SER A 149 -9.01 -9.52 -17.58
C SER A 149 -8.92 -9.01 -16.15
N VAL A 150 -8.31 -9.80 -15.27
CA VAL A 150 -7.85 -9.35 -13.95
C VAL A 150 -6.80 -8.27 -14.18
N LYS A 151 -6.99 -7.11 -13.54
CA LYS A 151 -6.13 -5.95 -13.75
C LYS A 151 -6.07 -5.05 -12.53
N GLU A 152 -4.97 -4.37 -12.39
CA GLU A 152 -4.76 -3.30 -11.42
C GLU A 152 -4.57 -1.97 -12.17
N SER A 153 -5.21 -0.91 -11.68
CA SER A 153 -5.19 0.41 -12.33
C SER A 153 -4.20 1.33 -11.64
N PHE A 154 -3.35 1.95 -12.42
CA PHE A 154 -2.37 2.92 -11.95
C PHE A 154 -2.56 4.27 -12.61
N GLN A 155 -2.28 5.31 -11.85
CA GLN A 155 -2.12 6.65 -12.37
C GLN A 155 -0.82 7.24 -11.85
N ILE A 156 0.06 7.65 -12.76
CA ILE A 156 1.33 8.32 -12.44
C ILE A 156 1.37 9.72 -13.03
N LYS A 157 2.11 10.60 -12.36
CA LYS A 157 2.41 11.94 -12.87
C LYS A 157 3.94 12.08 -12.99
N VAL A 158 4.42 12.48 -14.16
CA VAL A 158 5.85 12.66 -14.45
C VAL A 158 6.08 14.00 -15.12
N ARG A 159 7.26 14.61 -14.92
CA ARG A 159 7.63 15.86 -15.58
C ARG A 159 8.07 15.65 -17.02
N ASN A 160 8.74 14.53 -17.30
CA ASN A 160 9.26 14.20 -18.63
C ASN A 160 8.44 13.06 -19.24
N LYS A 161 7.92 13.25 -20.45
CA LYS A 161 7.15 12.23 -21.17
C LYS A 161 7.98 10.95 -21.43
N ASN A 162 9.27 11.07 -21.65
CA ASN A 162 10.14 9.92 -21.91
C ASN A 162 10.19 8.96 -20.69
N THR A 163 10.05 9.47 -19.47
CA THR A 163 9.99 8.63 -18.27
C THR A 163 8.84 7.61 -18.31
N ILE A 164 7.73 7.93 -19.00
CA ILE A 164 6.61 6.99 -19.19
C ILE A 164 7.08 5.82 -20.07
N THR A 165 7.72 6.11 -21.17
CA THR A 165 8.26 5.08 -22.10
C THR A 165 9.28 4.20 -21.40
N GLU A 166 10.23 4.82 -20.71
CA GLU A 166 11.28 4.11 -19.94
C GLU A 166 10.66 3.19 -18.85
N LEU A 167 9.64 3.67 -18.15
CA LEU A 167 8.92 2.87 -17.16
C LEU A 167 8.19 1.68 -17.81
N MET A 168 7.48 1.90 -18.90
CA MET A 168 6.77 0.82 -19.60
C MET A 168 7.74 -0.23 -20.14
N ASP A 169 8.87 0.19 -20.70
CA ASP A 169 9.91 -0.71 -21.18
C ASP A 169 10.56 -1.49 -20.02
N HIS A 170 10.76 -0.85 -18.89
CA HIS A 170 11.26 -1.52 -17.68
C HIS A 170 10.27 -2.57 -17.19
N LEU A 171 9.01 -2.24 -17.06
CA LEU A 171 7.96 -3.17 -16.65
C LEU A 171 7.85 -4.36 -17.61
N LYS A 172 7.86 -4.10 -18.91
CA LYS A 172 7.86 -5.15 -19.93
C LYS A 172 9.06 -6.09 -19.82
N ARG A 173 10.28 -5.57 -19.64
CA ARG A 173 11.49 -6.37 -19.43
C ARG A 173 11.44 -7.18 -18.14
N SER A 174 10.73 -6.71 -17.13
CA SER A 174 10.46 -7.41 -15.87
C SER A 174 9.30 -8.41 -15.96
N GLY A 175 8.77 -8.70 -17.15
CA GLY A 175 7.67 -9.64 -17.37
C GLY A 175 6.30 -9.11 -16.96
N VAL A 176 6.17 -7.81 -16.69
CA VAL A 176 4.90 -7.19 -16.29
C VAL A 176 4.12 -6.78 -17.53
N ASN A 177 2.94 -7.36 -17.72
CA ASN A 177 2.05 -7.00 -18.82
C ASN A 177 1.28 -5.71 -18.49
N THR A 178 1.45 -4.67 -19.30
CA THR A 178 0.83 -3.36 -19.07
C THR A 178 0.07 -2.87 -20.32
N LYS A 179 -0.99 -2.08 -20.09
CA LYS A 179 -1.74 -1.41 -21.15
C LYS A 179 -1.95 0.06 -20.77
N ILE A 180 -1.38 0.97 -21.55
CA ILE A 180 -1.63 2.41 -21.40
C ILE A 180 -3.06 2.71 -21.84
N LEU A 181 -3.77 3.50 -21.04
CA LEU A 181 -5.14 3.95 -21.29
C LEU A 181 -5.14 5.38 -21.82
N SER A 182 -4.40 6.26 -21.13
CA SER A 182 -4.29 7.67 -21.53
C SER A 182 -2.95 8.25 -21.11
N ILE A 183 -2.50 9.26 -21.89
CA ILE A 183 -1.41 10.15 -21.55
C ILE A 183 -1.92 11.57 -21.78
N GLU A 184 -2.06 12.34 -20.72
CA GLU A 184 -2.57 13.70 -20.76
C GLU A 184 -1.52 14.68 -20.24
N LYS A 185 -1.32 15.80 -20.93
CA LYS A 185 -0.48 16.88 -20.42
C LYS A 185 -1.34 17.81 -19.55
N ILE A 186 -0.98 17.92 -18.27
CA ILE A 186 -1.65 18.77 -17.29
C ILE A 186 -0.61 19.75 -16.73
N ASN A 187 -0.67 21.01 -17.13
CA ASN A 187 0.33 22.02 -16.78
C ASN A 187 1.76 21.56 -17.13
N ASN A 188 2.62 21.42 -16.14
CA ASN A 188 4.03 20.99 -16.30
C ASN A 188 4.25 19.49 -16.12
N TYR A 189 3.18 18.68 -16.11
CA TYR A 189 3.26 17.24 -15.90
C TYR A 189 2.53 16.48 -17.00
N TYR A 190 2.92 15.23 -17.18
CA TYR A 190 2.17 14.22 -17.92
C TYR A 190 1.51 13.28 -16.92
N SER A 191 0.18 13.21 -16.97
CA SER A 191 -0.61 12.22 -16.22
C SER A 191 -0.85 11.02 -17.12
N THR A 192 -0.43 9.84 -16.67
CA THR A 192 -0.59 8.60 -17.43
C THR A 192 -1.41 7.64 -16.62
N LYS A 193 -2.48 7.12 -17.21
CA LYS A 193 -3.27 6.02 -16.67
C LYS A 193 -2.91 4.74 -17.42
N PHE A 194 -2.66 3.68 -16.69
CA PHE A 194 -2.38 2.38 -17.28
C PHE A 194 -2.88 1.24 -16.39
N HIS A 195 -3.11 0.08 -17.00
CA HIS A 195 -3.39 -1.17 -16.31
C HIS A 195 -2.16 -2.06 -16.30
N ARG A 196 -1.93 -2.72 -15.18
CA ARG A 196 -1.18 -3.97 -15.10
C ARG A 196 -2.17 -5.10 -15.25
N ILE A 197 -1.91 -6.03 -16.18
CA ILE A 197 -2.79 -7.15 -16.51
C ILE A 197 -2.19 -8.43 -15.93
N TYR A 198 -3.00 -9.18 -15.22
CA TYR A 198 -2.64 -10.44 -14.59
C TYR A 198 -3.16 -11.60 -15.45
N THR A 199 -2.28 -12.17 -16.24
CA THR A 199 -2.63 -13.19 -17.22
C THR A 199 -3.02 -14.51 -16.55
N GLU A 200 -2.26 -14.94 -15.52
CA GLU A 200 -2.50 -16.20 -14.84
C GLU A 200 -3.81 -16.17 -14.04
N GLY A 201 -4.07 -15.13 -13.25
CA GLY A 201 -5.34 -15.01 -12.54
C GLY A 201 -6.55 -14.89 -13.48
N THR A 202 -6.38 -14.22 -14.62
CA THR A 202 -7.41 -14.19 -15.66
C THR A 202 -7.69 -15.61 -16.19
N LYS A 203 -6.64 -16.37 -16.47
CA LYS A 203 -6.75 -17.76 -16.95
C LYS A 203 -7.42 -18.66 -15.90
N GLU A 204 -7.01 -18.52 -14.65
CA GLU A 204 -7.59 -19.29 -13.54
C GLU A 204 -9.11 -19.05 -13.42
N ILE A 205 -9.55 -17.78 -13.40
CA ILE A 205 -10.98 -17.46 -13.35
C ILE A 205 -11.71 -18.04 -14.56
N ARG A 206 -11.16 -17.92 -15.78
CA ARG A 206 -11.78 -18.49 -16.99
C ARG A 206 -11.93 -20.02 -16.90
N GLN A 207 -10.90 -20.72 -16.43
CA GLN A 207 -10.94 -22.17 -16.24
C GLN A 207 -12.05 -22.57 -15.26
N ARG A 208 -12.18 -21.84 -14.13
CA ARG A 208 -13.24 -22.08 -13.16
C ARG A 208 -14.63 -21.83 -13.75
N LEU A 209 -14.81 -20.77 -14.52
CA LEU A 209 -16.06 -20.48 -15.23
C LEU A 209 -16.44 -21.57 -16.27
N MET A 210 -15.45 -22.26 -16.84
CA MET A 210 -15.64 -23.40 -17.75
C MET A 210 -15.83 -24.74 -17.02
N GLY A 211 -15.88 -24.76 -15.70
CA GLY A 211 -16.00 -25.98 -14.91
C GLY A 211 -14.68 -26.74 -14.71
N HIS A 212 -13.53 -26.15 -15.02
CA HIS A 212 -12.20 -26.75 -14.88
C HIS A 212 -11.50 -26.29 -13.59
N GLY A 213 -12.15 -26.26 -12.46
CA GLY A 213 -11.57 -25.83 -11.20
C GLY A 213 -11.94 -26.74 -10.05
N PHE A 214 -11.01 -26.93 -9.12
CA PHE A 214 -11.30 -27.54 -7.82
C PHE A 214 -11.54 -26.42 -6.79
N PHE A 215 -12.58 -26.57 -5.99
CA PHE A 215 -12.88 -25.75 -4.82
C PHE A 215 -12.75 -26.70 -3.61
N ASP A 216 -11.54 -26.84 -3.10
CA ASP A 216 -11.28 -27.56 -1.85
C ASP A 216 -11.12 -26.59 -0.69
#